data_f9597004dc19ca5c1c094523e4e573c9
#
_entry.id   f9597004dc19ca5c1c094523e4e573c9
#
_cell.length_a   1.000
_cell.length_b   1.000
_cell.length_c   1.000
_cell.angle_alpha   90.00
_cell.angle_beta   90.00
_cell.angle_gamma   90.00
#
_symmetry.space_group_name_H-M   'P 1'
#
loop_
_entity.id
_entity.type
_entity.pdbx_description
1 polymer ?
#
loop_
_entity_poly.entity_id
_entity_poly.type
_entity_poly.pdbx_seq_one_letter_code
_entity_poly.pdbx_strand_id
1 'polypeptide(L)'
;MLFRSKAYKLALGNTEAPLIDGMTGEQRFFIGYAQIWRGKIRPEAMRVRLATDPHSPGEIRCNQILKNLTIFQSAFGVQDGDALYLPEGERVSIW
;
A
#
# COMPACT_ATOMS: atom_id res chain seq x y z
N MET A 1 -6.28 3.14 -4.02
CA MET A 1 -5.22 2.14 -4.36
C MET A 1 -5.76 0.96 -5.14
N LEU A 2 -6.92 0.47 -4.80
CA LEU A 2 -7.55 -0.65 -5.51
C LEU A 2 -7.65 -0.42 -7.03
N PHE A 3 -8.15 0.73 -7.45
CA PHE A 3 -8.19 1.10 -8.88
C PHE A 3 -6.82 1.14 -9.54
N ARG A 4 -5.83 1.67 -8.85
CA ARG A 4 -4.47 1.78 -9.38
C ARG A 4 -3.83 0.41 -9.59
N SER A 5 -4.05 -0.54 -8.68
CA SER A 5 -3.55 -1.90 -8.84
C SER A 5 -4.26 -2.64 -9.97
N LYS A 6 -5.57 -2.44 -10.14
CA LYS A 6 -6.31 -2.97 -11.30
C LYS A 6 -5.82 -2.36 -12.62
N ALA A 7 -5.63 -1.04 -12.66
CA ALA A 7 -5.09 -0.36 -13.84
C ALA A 7 -3.68 -0.84 -14.20
N TYR A 8 -2.83 -1.06 -13.21
CA TYR A 8 -1.51 -1.63 -13.41
C TYR A 8 -1.58 -3.03 -14.04
N LYS A 9 -2.44 -3.91 -13.53
CA LYS A 9 -2.65 -5.24 -14.10
C LYS A 9 -3.19 -5.17 -15.53
N LEU A 10 -4.14 -4.31 -15.79
CA LEU A 10 -4.68 -4.11 -17.14
C LEU A 10 -3.62 -3.60 -18.12
N ALA A 11 -2.77 -2.67 -17.69
CA ALA A 11 -1.69 -2.14 -18.50
C ALA A 11 -0.63 -3.20 -18.87
N LEU A 12 -0.35 -4.15 -17.97
CA LEU A 12 0.52 -5.29 -18.28
C LEU A 12 -0.12 -6.27 -19.27
N GLY A 13 -1.46 -6.37 -19.28
CA GLY A 13 -2.16 -7.34 -20.10
C GLY A 13 -1.71 -8.77 -19.78
N ASN A 14 -1.25 -9.49 -20.80
CA ASN A 14 -0.71 -10.84 -20.68
C ASN A 14 0.82 -10.89 -20.54
N THR A 15 1.47 -9.73 -20.40
CA THR A 15 2.93 -9.66 -20.22
C THR A 15 3.27 -9.59 -18.74
N GLU A 16 4.41 -10.18 -18.38
CA GLU A 16 4.97 -10.03 -17.04
C GLU A 16 5.99 -8.90 -17.02
N ALA A 17 5.95 -8.08 -15.98
CA ALA A 17 6.98 -7.07 -15.76
C ALA A 17 8.31 -7.77 -15.41
N PRO A 18 9.45 -7.30 -15.94
CA PRO A 18 10.74 -7.90 -15.64
C PRO A 18 11.13 -7.70 -14.18
N LEU A 19 11.94 -8.61 -13.64
CA LEU A 19 12.65 -8.39 -12.39
C LEU A 19 13.67 -7.26 -12.59
N ILE A 20 13.65 -6.28 -11.70
CA ILE A 20 14.62 -5.19 -11.66
C ILE A 20 15.11 -5.06 -10.22
N ASP A 21 16.42 -5.10 -10.03
CA ASP A 21 17.05 -5.09 -8.69
C ASP A 21 16.49 -6.17 -7.74
N GLY A 22 16.17 -7.34 -8.28
CA GLY A 22 15.58 -8.45 -7.52
C GLY A 22 14.12 -8.27 -7.11
N MET A 23 13.45 -7.21 -7.57
CA MET A 23 12.05 -6.94 -7.26
C MET A 23 11.13 -7.22 -8.45
N THR A 24 9.97 -7.81 -8.14
CA THR A 24 8.89 -7.98 -9.13
C THR A 24 8.28 -6.63 -9.50
N GLY A 25 7.55 -6.58 -10.61
CA GLY A 25 6.80 -5.37 -10.99
C GLY A 25 5.79 -4.94 -9.95
N GLU A 26 5.10 -5.88 -9.30
CA GLU A 26 4.14 -5.60 -8.23
C GLU A 26 4.82 -5.02 -6.98
N GLN A 27 5.96 -5.58 -6.59
CA GLN A 27 6.74 -5.05 -5.47
C GLN A 27 7.18 -3.60 -5.75
N ARG A 28 7.71 -3.32 -6.93
CA ARG A 28 8.10 -1.95 -7.33
C ARG A 28 6.90 -1.00 -7.35
N PHE A 29 5.76 -1.46 -7.83
CA PHE A 29 4.52 -0.67 -7.84
C PHE A 29 4.10 -0.23 -6.43
N PHE A 30 4.10 -1.15 -5.46
CA PHE A 30 3.74 -0.82 -4.08
C PHE A 30 4.80 0.00 -3.36
N ILE A 31 6.08 -0.23 -3.61
CA ILE A 31 7.17 0.62 -3.08
C ILE A 31 7.03 2.04 -3.60
N GLY A 32 6.77 2.21 -4.90
CA GLY A 32 6.51 3.53 -5.49
C GLY A 32 5.33 4.25 -4.84
N TYR A 33 4.25 3.52 -4.57
CA TYR A 33 3.11 4.06 -3.83
C TYR A 33 3.49 4.50 -2.41
N ALA A 34 4.22 3.67 -1.68
CA ALA A 34 4.65 3.98 -0.31
C ALA A 34 5.55 5.23 -0.26
N GLN A 35 6.37 5.44 -1.27
CA GLN A 35 7.24 6.61 -1.36
C GLN A 35 6.46 7.93 -1.42
N ILE A 36 5.25 7.95 -1.97
CA ILE A 36 4.38 9.13 -2.02
C ILE A 36 3.99 9.56 -0.59
N TRP A 37 3.80 8.61 0.30
CA TRP A 37 3.37 8.84 1.68
C TRP A 37 4.54 8.94 2.66
N ARG A 38 5.76 8.74 2.20
CA ARG A 38 6.95 8.81 3.04
C ARG A 38 7.17 10.25 3.51
N GLY A 39 7.17 10.42 4.81
CA GLY A 39 7.41 11.71 5.42
C GLY A 39 7.82 11.56 6.88
N LYS A 40 8.53 12.57 7.37
CA LYS A 40 8.87 12.68 8.78
C LYS A 40 8.36 14.03 9.29
N ILE A 41 7.50 14.01 10.29
CA ILE A 41 6.90 15.20 10.86
C ILE A 41 7.26 15.31 12.34
N ARG A 42 7.52 16.51 12.83
CA ARG A 42 7.79 16.74 14.24
C ARG A 42 6.53 16.49 15.08
N PRO A 43 6.65 15.98 16.33
CA PRO A 43 5.49 15.65 17.16
C PRO A 43 4.51 16.82 17.35
N GLU A 44 5.00 18.04 17.51
CA GLU A 44 4.16 19.23 17.67
C GLU A 44 3.34 19.52 16.41
N ALA A 45 3.97 19.45 15.25
CA ALA A 45 3.30 19.63 13.97
C ALA A 45 2.29 18.51 13.70
N MET A 46 2.58 17.28 14.12
CA MET A 46 1.62 16.17 14.03
C MET A 46 0.39 16.42 14.88
N ARG A 47 0.54 16.94 16.11
CA ARG A 47 -0.61 17.29 16.98
C ARG A 47 -1.51 18.33 16.34
N VAL A 48 -0.92 19.38 15.76
CA VAL A 48 -1.68 20.42 15.05
C VAL A 48 -2.41 19.81 13.85
N ARG A 49 -1.71 18.98 13.07
CA ARG A 49 -2.29 18.31 11.91
C ARG A 49 -3.47 17.42 12.29
N LEU A 50 -3.35 16.61 13.35
CA LEU A 50 -4.42 15.74 13.82
C LEU A 50 -5.66 16.53 14.27
N ALA A 51 -5.48 17.77 14.77
CA ALA A 51 -6.56 18.62 15.20
C ALA A 51 -7.24 19.40 14.05
N THR A 52 -6.54 19.66 12.95
CA THR A 52 -6.99 20.60 11.92
C THR A 52 -7.15 20.01 10.53
N ASP A 53 -6.44 18.93 10.21
CA ASP A 53 -6.49 18.28 8.89
C ASP A 53 -7.51 17.13 8.93
N PRO A 54 -8.50 17.11 8.05
CA PRO A 54 -9.48 16.01 7.97
C PRO A 54 -8.86 14.70 7.45
N HIS A 55 -7.65 14.75 6.90
CA HIS A 55 -6.99 13.56 6.36
C HIS A 55 -6.15 12.84 7.42
N SER A 56 -6.17 11.53 7.38
CA SER A 56 -5.28 10.69 8.20
C SER A 56 -3.81 10.95 7.86
N PRO A 57 -2.87 10.75 8.82
CA PRO A 57 -1.44 10.78 8.54
C PRO A 57 -1.03 9.84 7.41
N GLY A 58 0.06 10.18 6.70
CA GLY A 58 0.53 9.43 5.54
C GLY A 58 0.81 7.94 5.83
N GLU A 59 1.35 7.63 7.00
CA GLU A 59 1.57 6.24 7.43
C GLU A 59 0.26 5.42 7.45
N ILE A 60 -0.80 5.98 8.02
CA ILE A 60 -2.12 5.34 8.07
C ILE A 60 -2.70 5.21 6.67
N ARG A 61 -2.61 6.26 5.86
CA ARG A 61 -3.11 6.26 4.47
C ARG A 61 -2.38 5.26 3.58
N CYS A 62 -1.13 4.97 3.86
CA CYS A 62 -0.37 3.93 3.17
C CYS A 62 -0.73 2.54 3.72
N ASN A 63 -0.44 2.31 4.99
CA ASN A 63 -0.43 0.97 5.59
C ASN A 63 -1.83 0.37 5.72
N GLN A 64 -2.83 1.14 6.15
CA GLN A 64 -4.19 0.62 6.31
C GLN A 64 -4.84 0.28 4.96
N ILE A 65 -4.51 1.00 3.91
CA ILE A 65 -4.98 0.67 2.57
C ILE A 65 -4.31 -0.61 2.07
N LEU A 66 -3.00 -0.74 2.21
CA LEU A 66 -2.24 -1.91 1.74
C LEU A 66 -2.66 -3.20 2.43
N LYS A 67 -2.96 -3.18 3.72
CA LYS A 67 -3.47 -4.35 4.46
C LYS A 67 -4.69 -4.99 3.81
N ASN A 68 -5.55 -4.21 3.18
CA ASN A 68 -6.79 -4.67 2.57
C ASN A 68 -6.59 -5.25 1.16
N LEU A 69 -5.40 -5.19 0.60
CA LEU A 69 -5.14 -5.61 -0.78
C LEU A 69 -4.53 -7.01 -0.83
N THR A 70 -5.28 -7.97 -1.31
CA THR A 70 -4.78 -9.34 -1.55
C THR A 70 -3.54 -9.35 -2.43
N ILE A 71 -3.51 -8.51 -3.47
CA ILE A 71 -2.35 -8.38 -4.36
C ILE A 71 -1.08 -7.89 -3.62
N PHE A 72 -1.22 -7.01 -2.62
CA PHE A 72 -0.10 -6.60 -1.78
C PHE A 72 0.39 -7.74 -0.89
N GLN A 73 -0.52 -8.44 -0.23
CA GLN A 73 -0.21 -9.59 0.60
C GLN A 73 0.59 -10.65 -0.19
N SER A 74 0.15 -10.95 -1.40
CA SER A 74 0.82 -11.92 -2.29
C SER A 74 2.18 -11.41 -2.78
N ALA A 75 2.28 -10.14 -3.17
CA ALA A 75 3.52 -9.56 -3.72
C ALA A 75 4.70 -9.61 -2.75
N PHE A 76 4.43 -9.51 -1.44
CA PHE A 76 5.45 -9.52 -0.39
C PHE A 76 5.45 -10.78 0.46
N GLY A 77 4.60 -11.77 0.15
CA GLY A 77 4.49 -12.99 0.95
C GLY A 77 4.12 -12.73 2.40
N VAL A 78 3.23 -11.76 2.64
CA VAL A 78 2.80 -11.35 4.00
C VAL A 78 2.02 -12.48 4.65
N GLN A 79 2.37 -12.81 5.88
CA GLN A 79 1.83 -13.95 6.62
C GLN A 79 1.23 -13.51 7.96
N ASP A 80 0.45 -14.39 8.56
CA ASP A 80 -0.06 -14.19 9.92
C ASP A 80 1.09 -13.88 10.89
N GLY A 81 0.88 -12.86 11.71
CA GLY A 81 1.90 -12.30 12.62
C GLY A 81 2.70 -11.12 12.05
N ASP A 82 2.69 -10.89 10.75
CA ASP A 82 3.32 -9.72 10.16
C ASP A 82 2.49 -8.45 10.42
N ALA A 83 3.18 -7.30 10.62
CA ALA A 83 2.53 -6.03 10.97
C ALA A 83 1.49 -5.56 9.95
N LEU A 84 1.67 -5.89 8.67
CA LEU A 84 0.76 -5.52 7.58
C LEU A 84 -0.15 -6.67 7.14
N TYR A 85 -0.22 -7.74 7.92
CA TYR A 85 -1.16 -8.83 7.66
C TYR A 85 -2.58 -8.44 8.09
N LEU A 86 -3.56 -8.82 7.28
CA LEU A 86 -4.97 -8.77 7.61
C LEU A 86 -5.63 -10.03 7.02
N PRO A 87 -6.36 -10.82 7.83
CA PRO A 87 -7.07 -11.99 7.33
C PRO A 87 -8.00 -11.64 6.17
N GLU A 88 -8.13 -12.53 5.20
CA GLU A 88 -8.91 -12.27 3.99
C GLU A 88 -10.36 -11.87 4.30
N GLY A 89 -10.99 -12.54 5.28
CA GLY A 89 -12.36 -12.25 5.70
C GLY A 89 -12.56 -10.88 6.38
N GLU A 90 -11.47 -10.23 6.78
CA GLU A 90 -11.50 -8.89 7.39
C GLU A 90 -11.11 -7.78 6.42
N ARG A 91 -10.66 -8.14 5.20
CA ARG A 91 -10.27 -7.15 4.20
C ARG A 91 -11.49 -6.48 3.60
N VAL A 92 -11.45 -5.15 3.55
CA VAL A 92 -12.51 -4.37 2.89
C VAL A 92 -12.31 -4.42 1.39
N SER A 93 -13.32 -4.90 0.68
CA SER A 93 -13.39 -4.85 -0.78
C SER A 93 -14.64 -4.07 -1.19
N ILE A 94 -14.45 -3.05 -2.01
CA ILE A 94 -15.54 -2.18 -2.46
C ILE A 94 -16.01 -2.58 -3.87
N TRP A 95 -15.19 -3.34 -4.62
CA TRP A 95 -15.44 -3.71 -6.03
C TRP A 95 -15.15 -5.18 -6.29
#